data_3dc18087c656c19ddcf6066d3a9fe5e8
#
_entry.id   3dc18087c656c19ddcf6066d3a9fe5e8
#
_cell.length_a   1.000
_cell.length_b   1.000
_cell.length_c   1.000
_cell.angle_alpha   90.00
_cell.angle_beta   90.00
_cell.angle_gamma   90.00
#
_symmetry.space_group_name_H-M   'P 1'
#
loop_
_entity.id
_entity.type
_entity.pdbx_description
1 polymer ?
#
loop_
_entity_poly.entity_id
_entity_poly.type
_entity_poly.pdbx_seq_one_letter_code
_entity_poly.pdbx_strand_id
1 'polypeptide(L)'
;MLKRLLVIVCLFFSNAAFAQMLSPQVKEFVKVDAPVVALTHVRVIDGTGAPAREDQTLIVSHGKIGSVGDAASASVPKDARVLDLHGYSVIPGLVGMHDHMFYPMGNGIFGEMAYSFPRLYLAGGVTTIRTTGALEPYTDLEMKKAIDAGDMPGPKMHVTGPYLEGKGSWALQMHQLGGPEDATKTVNYWLDEGADNFKAYMFITPAELSAAIAAAHKRGAKVTGHLCSIGFREAADLGIDDLEHGILVDTEFLPDKKPGVCPENPENPKLIAQLDVNSGPLHDTILYLVQHHVAVTSTLPVFEMGSFSGRPTLEKRVLDALSPDARSALLWNRVRSSDFGRLKKSYGIEASPWPAAFKKEEEFEYAFSKAGGLLLAGLDPTGMGGVIAGFGDQREVELLVEAGFTPLEAIHIATANGAQFLGELDRIGTIAPGKQADLVVIKGDPSTKIDDIENVETVFKDGVGYDSAKLIESVRGVVGSR
;
A
#
# COMPACT_ATOMS: atom_id res chain seq x y z
N MET A 1 -19.08 65.55 -15.91
CA MET A 1 -19.37 64.28 -15.17
C MET A 1 -19.32 63.11 -16.15
N LEU A 2 -18.18 62.43 -16.28
CA LEU A 2 -17.99 61.32 -17.22
C LEU A 2 -17.99 60.03 -16.40
N LYS A 3 -19.06 59.20 -16.51
CA LYS A 3 -19.15 57.88 -15.86
C LYS A 3 -18.28 56.88 -16.66
N ARG A 4 -17.17 56.43 -16.04
CA ARG A 4 -16.35 55.32 -16.56
C ARG A 4 -17.07 54.01 -16.24
N LEU A 5 -17.48 53.30 -17.30
CA LEU A 5 -18.01 51.96 -17.21
C LEU A 5 -16.82 50.98 -17.10
N LEU A 6 -16.69 50.28 -15.98
CA LEU A 6 -15.66 49.24 -15.78
C LEU A 6 -16.26 47.97 -16.33
N VAL A 7 -15.77 47.47 -17.47
CA VAL A 7 -16.12 46.15 -18.00
C VAL A 7 -15.16 45.14 -17.34
N ILE A 8 -15.69 44.30 -16.44
CA ILE A 8 -14.98 43.16 -15.90
C ILE A 8 -15.10 42.01 -16.89
N VAL A 9 -14.02 41.72 -17.62
CA VAL A 9 -13.91 40.54 -18.46
C VAL A 9 -13.54 39.36 -17.54
N CYS A 10 -14.51 38.52 -17.20
CA CYS A 10 -14.27 37.21 -16.58
C CYS A 10 -13.67 36.28 -17.63
N LEU A 11 -12.36 36.09 -17.60
CA LEU A 11 -11.69 35.03 -18.35
C LEU A 11 -12.01 33.69 -17.65
N PHE A 12 -12.97 32.95 -18.22
CA PHE A 12 -13.14 31.54 -17.93
C PHE A 12 -11.95 30.79 -18.52
N PHE A 13 -10.95 30.47 -17.71
CA PHE A 13 -10.00 29.43 -18.08
C PHE A 13 -10.75 28.10 -18.07
N SER A 14 -11.16 27.62 -19.24
CA SER A 14 -11.52 26.22 -19.42
C SER A 14 -10.25 25.40 -19.17
N ASN A 15 -10.15 24.73 -18.03
CA ASN A 15 -9.20 23.63 -17.85
C ASN A 15 -9.61 22.52 -18.82
N ALA A 16 -9.14 22.60 -20.06
CA ALA A 16 -9.10 21.45 -20.94
C ALA A 16 -8.09 20.49 -20.28
N ALA A 17 -8.58 19.42 -19.65
CA ALA A 17 -7.74 18.31 -19.25
C ALA A 17 -7.11 17.77 -20.54
N PHE A 18 -5.85 18.09 -20.78
CA PHE A 18 -5.08 17.45 -21.83
C PHE A 18 -5.01 15.97 -21.46
N ALA A 19 -5.54 15.11 -22.33
CA ALA A 19 -5.31 13.68 -22.20
C ALA A 19 -3.80 13.46 -22.16
N GLN A 20 -3.31 12.76 -21.14
CA GLN A 20 -1.89 12.43 -20.97
C GLN A 20 -1.42 11.73 -22.24
N MET A 21 -0.39 12.25 -22.91
CA MET A 21 0.18 11.59 -24.09
C MET A 21 1.05 10.45 -23.65
N LEU A 22 0.56 9.22 -23.81
CA LEU A 22 1.33 8.02 -23.50
C LEU A 22 2.43 7.78 -24.54
N SER A 23 3.62 7.44 -24.06
CA SER A 23 4.73 7.05 -24.91
C SER A 23 4.46 5.75 -25.67
N PRO A 24 5.16 5.47 -26.79
CA PRO A 24 4.98 4.20 -27.50
C PRO A 24 5.19 2.98 -26.61
N GLN A 25 6.15 3.05 -25.69
CA GLN A 25 6.46 1.96 -24.75
C GLN A 25 5.30 1.68 -23.78
N VAL A 26 4.61 2.72 -23.29
CA VAL A 26 3.43 2.55 -22.44
C VAL A 26 2.25 2.02 -23.25
N LYS A 27 2.07 2.48 -24.48
CA LYS A 27 0.98 2.04 -25.36
C LYS A 27 0.98 0.55 -25.68
N GLU A 28 2.12 -0.12 -25.59
CA GLU A 28 2.22 -1.58 -25.75
C GLU A 28 1.35 -2.34 -24.73
N PHE A 29 1.16 -1.76 -23.54
CA PHE A 29 0.37 -2.35 -22.45
C PHE A 29 -1.09 -1.89 -22.45
N VAL A 30 -1.45 -0.92 -23.29
CA VAL A 30 -2.81 -0.38 -23.32
C VAL A 30 -3.74 -1.31 -24.09
N LYS A 31 -4.83 -1.73 -23.46
CA LYS A 31 -5.90 -2.55 -24.01
C LYS A 31 -7.12 -1.71 -24.42
N VAL A 32 -7.39 -0.64 -23.65
CA VAL A 32 -8.53 0.25 -23.85
C VAL A 32 -8.07 1.70 -23.72
N ASP A 33 -8.17 2.44 -24.83
CA ASP A 33 -7.91 3.88 -24.88
C ASP A 33 -9.01 4.51 -25.74
N ALA A 34 -10.05 5.04 -25.09
CA ALA A 34 -11.16 5.69 -25.76
C ALA A 34 -11.72 6.80 -24.87
N PRO A 35 -12.16 7.94 -25.46
CA PRO A 35 -12.72 9.05 -24.68
C PRO A 35 -13.94 8.66 -23.84
N VAL A 36 -14.72 7.67 -24.32
CA VAL A 36 -15.87 7.13 -23.60
C VAL A 36 -15.81 5.60 -23.64
N VAL A 37 -15.89 4.97 -22.48
CA VAL A 37 -15.91 3.52 -22.30
C VAL A 37 -17.16 3.14 -21.51
N ALA A 38 -17.87 2.11 -21.95
CA ALA A 38 -19.00 1.53 -21.24
C ALA A 38 -18.63 0.10 -20.79
N LEU A 39 -18.59 -0.13 -19.48
CA LEU A 39 -18.47 -1.44 -18.87
C LEU A 39 -19.90 -1.92 -18.57
N THR A 40 -20.41 -2.88 -19.37
CA THR A 40 -21.80 -3.32 -19.29
C THR A 40 -21.91 -4.70 -18.64
N HIS A 41 -23.06 -4.97 -18.01
CA HIS A 41 -23.38 -6.25 -17.38
C HIS A 41 -22.35 -6.70 -16.32
N VAL A 42 -21.79 -5.74 -15.60
CA VAL A 42 -20.73 -5.98 -14.60
C VAL A 42 -21.28 -5.92 -13.18
N ARG A 43 -20.72 -6.73 -12.27
CA ARG A 43 -20.90 -6.52 -10.83
C ARG A 43 -20.05 -5.36 -10.36
N VAL A 44 -20.65 -4.42 -9.63
CA VAL A 44 -19.94 -3.28 -9.05
C VAL A 44 -19.82 -3.43 -7.54
N ILE A 45 -18.59 -3.47 -7.05
CA ILE A 45 -18.21 -3.38 -5.63
C ILE A 45 -17.59 -1.99 -5.48
N ASP A 46 -18.34 -1.07 -4.90
CA ASP A 46 -18.01 0.36 -5.01
C ASP A 46 -16.93 0.88 -4.04
N GLY A 47 -16.38 0.01 -3.19
CA GLY A 47 -15.33 0.37 -2.22
C GLY A 47 -15.85 1.07 -0.95
N THR A 48 -17.17 1.23 -0.79
CA THR A 48 -17.74 1.85 0.43
C THR A 48 -18.00 0.85 1.57
N GLY A 49 -17.81 -0.46 1.31
CA GLY A 49 -18.25 -1.52 2.21
C GLY A 49 -19.73 -1.91 2.04
N ALA A 50 -20.46 -1.23 1.16
CA ALA A 50 -21.84 -1.57 0.82
C ALA A 50 -21.94 -2.86 0.00
N PRO A 51 -23.09 -3.56 -0.01
CA PRO A 51 -23.28 -4.76 -0.82
C PRO A 51 -23.00 -4.53 -2.31
N ALA A 52 -22.41 -5.53 -2.96
CA ALA A 52 -22.18 -5.51 -4.40
C ALA A 52 -23.48 -5.34 -5.17
N ARG A 53 -23.44 -4.61 -6.28
CA ARG A 53 -24.57 -4.40 -7.19
C ARG A 53 -24.36 -5.21 -8.45
N GLU A 54 -25.32 -6.09 -8.73
CA GLU A 54 -25.29 -6.96 -9.90
C GLU A 54 -25.77 -6.22 -11.16
N ASP A 55 -25.35 -6.73 -12.33
CA ASP A 55 -25.82 -6.30 -13.64
C ASP A 55 -25.86 -4.77 -13.83
N GLN A 56 -24.74 -4.14 -13.57
CA GLN A 56 -24.59 -2.69 -13.70
C GLN A 56 -23.94 -2.32 -15.04
N THR A 57 -24.21 -1.08 -15.47
CA THR A 57 -23.43 -0.38 -16.49
C THR A 57 -22.70 0.80 -15.87
N LEU A 58 -21.38 0.82 -16.04
CA LEU A 58 -20.51 1.90 -15.61
C LEU A 58 -19.97 2.61 -16.86
N ILE A 59 -20.17 3.93 -16.93
CA ILE A 59 -19.65 4.77 -18.01
C ILE A 59 -18.41 5.52 -17.53
N VAL A 60 -17.30 5.33 -18.21
CA VAL A 60 -16.09 6.16 -18.06
C VAL A 60 -16.10 7.20 -19.18
N SER A 61 -15.88 8.44 -18.85
CA SER A 61 -15.82 9.55 -19.81
C SER A 61 -14.68 10.49 -19.47
N HIS A 62 -13.74 10.66 -20.38
CA HIS A 62 -12.59 11.56 -20.26
C HIS A 62 -11.82 11.34 -18.93
N GLY A 63 -11.51 10.09 -18.63
CA GLY A 63 -10.74 9.69 -17.44
C GLY A 63 -11.52 9.68 -16.11
N LYS A 64 -12.83 9.98 -16.15
CA LYS A 64 -13.68 10.02 -14.96
C LYS A 64 -14.85 9.04 -15.06
N ILE A 65 -15.37 8.66 -13.91
CA ILE A 65 -16.63 7.91 -13.81
C ILE A 65 -17.77 8.89 -14.13
N GLY A 66 -18.46 8.66 -15.24
CA GLY A 66 -19.59 9.48 -15.68
C GLY A 66 -20.88 9.06 -14.98
N SER A 67 -21.18 7.77 -14.97
CA SER A 67 -22.39 7.21 -14.33
C SER A 67 -22.19 5.74 -13.97
N VAL A 68 -23.00 5.28 -13.00
CA VAL A 68 -23.13 3.87 -12.62
C VAL A 68 -24.62 3.63 -12.38
N GLY A 69 -25.19 2.59 -12.98
CA GLY A 69 -26.61 2.25 -12.83
C GLY A 69 -26.95 0.90 -13.44
N ASP A 70 -28.19 0.45 -13.21
CA ASP A 70 -28.68 -0.84 -13.70
C ASP A 70 -28.58 -0.95 -15.22
N ALA A 71 -28.05 -2.05 -15.73
CA ALA A 71 -27.83 -2.26 -17.17
C ALA A 71 -29.11 -2.13 -18.00
N ALA A 72 -30.24 -2.58 -17.46
CA ALA A 72 -31.54 -2.51 -18.13
C ALA A 72 -32.04 -1.08 -18.42
N SER A 73 -31.59 -0.09 -17.63
CA SER A 73 -32.02 1.32 -17.74
C SER A 73 -30.91 2.28 -18.15
N ALA A 74 -29.66 1.82 -18.18
CA ALA A 74 -28.50 2.65 -18.48
C ALA A 74 -28.50 3.12 -19.95
N SER A 75 -28.23 4.40 -20.15
CA SER A 75 -28.03 4.96 -21.49
C SER A 75 -26.56 4.90 -21.89
N VAL A 76 -26.20 3.98 -22.78
CA VAL A 76 -24.84 3.88 -23.31
C VAL A 76 -24.67 4.86 -24.48
N PRO A 77 -23.69 5.79 -24.43
CA PRO A 77 -23.39 6.69 -25.55
C PRO A 77 -23.05 5.90 -26.81
N LYS A 78 -23.54 6.40 -28.00
CA LYS A 78 -23.36 5.70 -29.28
C LYS A 78 -21.89 5.56 -29.71
N ASP A 79 -21.05 6.46 -29.27
CA ASP A 79 -19.60 6.52 -29.53
C ASP A 79 -18.75 5.82 -28.47
N ALA A 80 -19.38 5.23 -27.45
CA ALA A 80 -18.67 4.53 -26.40
C ALA A 80 -18.02 3.23 -26.91
N ARG A 81 -16.79 2.98 -26.47
CA ARG A 81 -16.19 1.65 -26.53
C ARG A 81 -16.87 0.75 -25.50
N VAL A 82 -17.65 -0.20 -25.96
CA VAL A 82 -18.40 -1.12 -25.07
C VAL A 82 -17.55 -2.34 -24.76
N LEU A 83 -17.46 -2.69 -23.47
CA LEU A 83 -16.93 -3.94 -22.95
C LEU A 83 -18.07 -4.65 -22.22
N ASP A 84 -18.48 -5.81 -22.74
CA ASP A 84 -19.44 -6.70 -22.09
C ASP A 84 -18.72 -7.56 -21.06
N LEU A 85 -19.09 -7.40 -19.80
CA LEU A 85 -18.38 -7.95 -18.63
C LEU A 85 -19.24 -8.91 -17.80
N HIS A 86 -20.10 -9.70 -18.46
CA HIS A 86 -20.79 -10.79 -17.76
C HIS A 86 -19.80 -11.72 -17.04
N GLY A 87 -20.02 -11.96 -15.75
CA GLY A 87 -19.16 -12.81 -14.92
C GLY A 87 -17.90 -12.11 -14.40
N TYR A 88 -17.83 -10.79 -14.58
CA TYR A 88 -16.76 -9.97 -14.02
C TYR A 88 -17.28 -9.03 -12.94
N SER A 89 -16.37 -8.62 -12.06
CA SER A 89 -16.58 -7.58 -11.07
C SER A 89 -15.69 -6.37 -11.37
N VAL A 90 -16.15 -5.19 -10.98
CA VAL A 90 -15.33 -3.96 -10.96
C VAL A 90 -15.24 -3.46 -9.53
N ILE A 91 -14.00 -3.22 -9.08
CA ILE A 91 -13.69 -2.57 -7.80
C ILE A 91 -12.93 -1.25 -8.07
N PRO A 92 -12.83 -0.31 -7.10
CA PRO A 92 -11.88 0.80 -7.21
C PRO A 92 -10.45 0.26 -7.33
N GLY A 93 -9.56 1.04 -7.93
CA GLY A 93 -8.14 0.74 -7.86
C GLY A 93 -7.65 0.63 -6.42
N LEU A 94 -6.81 -0.36 -6.14
CA LEU A 94 -6.18 -0.53 -4.84
C LEU A 94 -5.27 0.67 -4.55
N VAL A 95 -5.19 1.03 -3.28
CA VAL A 95 -4.35 2.11 -2.76
C VAL A 95 -3.36 1.50 -1.77
N GLY A 96 -2.16 1.20 -2.23
CA GLY A 96 -1.11 0.61 -1.42
C GLY A 96 -0.46 1.64 -0.50
N MET A 97 -0.51 1.39 0.81
CA MET A 97 -0.09 2.35 1.81
C MET A 97 1.24 2.01 2.48
N HIS A 98 1.81 0.83 2.20
CA HIS A 98 3.16 0.42 2.59
C HIS A 98 3.84 -0.30 1.45
N ASP A 99 4.20 0.46 0.44
CA ASP A 99 4.83 -0.02 -0.77
C ASP A 99 6.29 0.48 -0.85
N HIS A 100 7.12 -0.26 -1.54
CA HIS A 100 8.49 0.14 -1.81
C HIS A 100 8.82 -0.11 -3.27
N MET A 101 9.80 0.63 -3.80
CA MET A 101 10.35 0.39 -5.13
C MET A 101 11.62 -0.46 -5.10
N PHE A 102 12.03 -0.95 -3.94
CA PHE A 102 13.17 -1.83 -3.76
C PHE A 102 12.75 -3.24 -3.27
N TYR A 103 13.64 -4.21 -3.49
CA TYR A 103 13.41 -5.62 -3.15
C TYR A 103 14.68 -6.24 -2.56
N PRO A 104 14.58 -7.19 -1.59
CA PRO A 104 15.74 -7.89 -1.03
C PRO A 104 16.34 -8.87 -2.05
N MET A 105 17.55 -8.58 -2.48
CA MET A 105 18.28 -9.36 -3.50
C MET A 105 19.15 -10.47 -2.90
N GLY A 106 19.06 -10.68 -1.60
CA GLY A 106 19.89 -11.60 -0.85
C GLY A 106 21.17 -10.96 -0.28
N ASN A 107 21.79 -11.60 0.69
CA ASN A 107 23.02 -11.14 1.37
C ASN A 107 22.93 -9.73 2.00
N GLY A 108 21.75 -9.31 2.43
CA GLY A 108 21.52 -7.98 3.01
C GLY A 108 21.55 -6.83 1.99
N ILE A 109 21.50 -7.13 0.70
CA ILE A 109 21.44 -6.13 -0.37
C ILE A 109 20.00 -5.90 -0.77
N PHE A 110 19.61 -4.63 -0.85
CA PHE A 110 18.35 -4.18 -1.42
C PHE A 110 18.65 -3.42 -2.71
N GLY A 111 17.89 -3.67 -3.76
CA GLY A 111 18.03 -3.00 -5.04
C GLY A 111 16.71 -2.46 -5.56
N GLU A 112 16.77 -1.32 -6.25
CA GLU A 112 15.61 -0.68 -6.87
C GLU A 112 15.06 -1.51 -8.02
N MET A 113 13.73 -1.64 -8.03
CA MET A 113 12.97 -2.40 -9.02
C MET A 113 12.23 -1.48 -10.00
N ALA A 114 12.86 -0.40 -10.42
CA ALA A 114 12.26 0.65 -11.25
C ALA A 114 11.61 0.13 -12.55
N TYR A 115 12.08 -0.99 -13.09
CA TYR A 115 11.49 -1.59 -14.28
C TYR A 115 10.30 -2.50 -13.96
N SER A 116 10.39 -3.33 -12.92
CA SER A 116 9.43 -4.40 -12.65
C SER A 116 8.29 -4.00 -11.73
N PHE A 117 8.59 -3.29 -10.64
CA PHE A 117 7.58 -3.01 -9.60
C PHE A 117 6.45 -2.07 -10.07
N PRO A 118 6.71 -0.95 -10.78
CA PRO A 118 5.62 -0.13 -11.28
C PRO A 118 4.63 -0.90 -12.17
N ARG A 119 5.15 -1.83 -13.00
CA ARG A 119 4.33 -2.69 -13.86
C ARG A 119 3.53 -3.71 -13.07
N LEU A 120 4.14 -4.31 -12.06
CA LEU A 120 3.50 -5.33 -11.24
C LEU A 120 2.43 -4.74 -10.30
N TYR A 121 2.70 -3.58 -9.68
CA TYR A 121 1.67 -2.84 -8.93
C TYR A 121 0.45 -2.59 -9.82
N LEU A 122 0.66 -1.97 -10.98
CA LEU A 122 -0.44 -1.68 -11.89
C LEU A 122 -1.15 -2.96 -12.36
N ALA A 123 -0.40 -4.02 -12.70
CA ALA A 123 -0.97 -5.31 -13.11
C ALA A 123 -1.81 -5.97 -12.02
N GLY A 124 -1.41 -5.82 -10.75
CA GLY A 124 -2.13 -6.34 -9.58
C GLY A 124 -3.38 -5.56 -9.21
N GLY A 125 -3.65 -4.44 -9.90
CA GLY A 125 -4.81 -3.60 -9.62
C GLY A 125 -4.52 -2.38 -8.74
N VAL A 126 -3.26 -2.15 -8.37
CA VAL A 126 -2.86 -0.98 -7.57
C VAL A 126 -2.73 0.23 -8.49
N THR A 127 -3.54 1.25 -8.28
CA THR A 127 -3.55 2.48 -9.10
C THR A 127 -2.91 3.67 -8.42
N THR A 128 -2.77 3.61 -7.10
CA THR A 128 -2.11 4.62 -6.27
C THR A 128 -1.29 3.93 -5.19
N ILE A 129 -0.08 4.42 -4.94
CA ILE A 129 0.79 3.95 -3.85
C ILE A 129 1.34 5.12 -3.03
N ARG A 130 1.61 4.86 -1.77
CA ARG A 130 2.56 5.61 -0.95
C ARG A 130 3.82 4.75 -0.81
N THR A 131 4.97 5.22 -1.30
CA THR A 131 6.23 4.59 -0.91
C THR A 131 6.47 4.84 0.58
N THR A 132 6.95 3.83 1.31
CA THR A 132 7.00 3.93 2.78
C THR A 132 8.44 3.90 3.26
N GLY A 133 9.15 5.01 2.98
CA GLY A 133 10.60 5.14 3.13
C GLY A 133 11.32 4.72 1.86
N ALA A 134 12.24 5.53 1.40
CA ALA A 134 13.04 5.27 0.22
C ALA A 134 14.51 5.03 0.59
N LEU A 135 15.13 4.02 -0.03
CA LEU A 135 16.58 3.83 0.01
C LEU A 135 17.27 4.74 -1.02
N GLU A 136 16.61 4.97 -2.15
CA GLU A 136 17.06 5.82 -3.23
C GLU A 136 15.98 6.85 -3.62
N PRO A 137 15.71 7.88 -2.77
CA PRO A 137 14.55 8.77 -2.94
C PRO A 137 14.49 9.52 -4.27
N TYR A 138 15.65 9.85 -4.86
CA TYR A 138 15.68 10.46 -6.19
C TYR A 138 15.20 9.51 -7.28
N THR A 139 15.47 8.21 -7.16
CA THR A 139 14.96 7.19 -8.08
C THR A 139 13.44 7.12 -8.02
N ASP A 140 12.85 7.12 -6.82
CA ASP A 140 11.40 7.15 -6.64
C ASP A 140 10.76 8.42 -7.24
N LEU A 141 11.37 9.59 -7.02
CA LEU A 141 10.89 10.86 -7.58
C LEU A 141 10.97 10.88 -9.12
N GLU A 142 12.02 10.32 -9.73
CA GLU A 142 12.12 10.23 -11.18
C GLU A 142 11.14 9.21 -11.77
N MET A 143 10.90 8.07 -11.08
CA MET A 143 9.84 7.15 -11.47
C MET A 143 8.47 7.82 -11.44
N LYS A 144 8.16 8.55 -10.36
CA LYS A 144 6.92 9.35 -10.27
C LYS A 144 6.78 10.30 -11.46
N LYS A 145 7.82 11.08 -11.77
CA LYS A 145 7.81 12.01 -12.91
C LYS A 145 7.57 11.31 -14.25
N ALA A 146 8.22 10.17 -14.47
CA ALA A 146 8.06 9.38 -15.69
C ALA A 146 6.64 8.78 -15.82
N ILE A 147 6.05 8.31 -14.71
CA ILE A 147 4.68 7.80 -14.68
C ILE A 147 3.68 8.94 -14.91
N ASP A 148 3.86 10.08 -14.23
CA ASP A 148 3.00 11.25 -14.38
C ASP A 148 3.08 11.87 -15.79
N ALA A 149 4.24 11.76 -16.48
CA ALA A 149 4.41 12.18 -17.86
C ALA A 149 3.82 11.19 -18.89
N GLY A 150 3.49 9.94 -18.50
CA GLY A 150 3.06 8.89 -19.42
C GLY A 150 4.19 8.17 -20.15
N ASP A 151 5.41 8.29 -19.64
CA ASP A 151 6.61 7.65 -20.20
C ASP A 151 6.89 6.28 -19.57
N MET A 152 6.26 5.98 -18.44
CA MET A 152 6.40 4.72 -17.71
C MET A 152 5.01 4.21 -17.27
N PRO A 153 4.70 2.89 -17.44
CA PRO A 153 3.49 2.31 -16.85
C PRO A 153 3.68 2.09 -15.36
N GLY A 154 2.72 2.49 -14.55
CA GLY A 154 2.76 2.32 -13.10
C GLY A 154 1.61 3.04 -12.39
N PRO A 155 1.43 2.84 -11.08
CA PRO A 155 0.47 3.55 -10.26
C PRO A 155 0.86 5.02 -10.08
N LYS A 156 -0.07 5.85 -9.63
CA LYS A 156 0.26 7.18 -9.07
C LYS A 156 1.09 7.00 -7.81
N MET A 157 2.08 7.85 -7.59
CA MET A 157 3.02 7.71 -6.48
C MET A 157 2.95 8.92 -5.55
N HIS A 158 2.69 8.64 -4.26
CA HIS A 158 3.06 9.51 -3.15
C HIS A 158 4.44 9.09 -2.68
N VAL A 159 5.43 9.96 -2.86
CA VAL A 159 6.83 9.60 -2.60
C VAL A 159 7.21 10.02 -1.19
N THR A 160 7.54 9.02 -0.37
CA THR A 160 8.13 9.24 0.95
C THR A 160 9.63 9.54 0.79
N GLY A 161 10.13 10.54 1.54
CA GLY A 161 11.55 10.84 1.60
C GLY A 161 12.39 9.67 2.14
N PRO A 162 13.70 9.87 2.33
CA PRO A 162 14.55 8.84 2.91
C PRO A 162 14.10 8.52 4.33
N TYR A 163 14.43 7.32 4.78
CA TYR A 163 14.18 6.93 6.17
C TYR A 163 14.76 7.96 7.15
N LEU A 164 13.97 8.35 8.14
CA LEU A 164 14.40 9.16 9.27
C LEU A 164 14.88 8.20 10.36
N GLU A 165 16.14 7.82 10.31
CA GLU A 165 16.72 6.81 11.16
C GLU A 165 17.62 7.43 12.23
N GLY A 166 17.60 6.88 13.42
CA GLY A 166 18.49 7.24 14.51
C GLY A 166 19.86 6.56 14.41
N LYS A 167 20.71 6.80 15.42
CA LYS A 167 22.03 6.20 15.47
C LYS A 167 21.91 4.70 15.79
N GLY A 168 22.52 3.86 14.95
CA GLY A 168 22.55 2.41 15.13
C GLY A 168 21.91 1.61 13.99
N SER A 169 21.58 2.27 12.89
CA SER A 169 21.02 1.63 11.70
C SER A 169 21.81 0.41 11.25
N TRP A 170 21.07 -0.64 10.89
CA TRP A 170 21.62 -1.86 10.31
C TRP A 170 21.91 -1.71 8.80
N ALA A 171 21.27 -0.73 8.14
CA ALA A 171 21.40 -0.52 6.70
C ALA A 171 22.32 0.67 6.39
N LEU A 172 23.39 0.42 5.64
CA LEU A 172 24.35 1.46 5.24
C LEU A 172 23.73 2.52 4.30
N GLN A 173 22.63 2.18 3.63
CA GLN A 173 21.92 3.08 2.71
C GLN A 173 21.05 4.11 3.45
N MET A 174 20.78 3.92 4.75
CA MET A 174 19.97 4.84 5.55
C MET A 174 20.83 5.95 6.14
N HIS A 175 20.41 7.20 5.94
CA HIS A 175 21.01 8.33 6.62
C HIS A 175 20.67 8.31 8.11
N GLN A 176 21.69 8.32 8.96
CA GLN A 176 21.50 8.42 10.41
C GLN A 176 21.45 9.88 10.81
N LEU A 177 20.37 10.29 11.45
CA LEU A 177 20.15 11.66 11.90
C LEU A 177 21.19 12.07 12.95
N GLY A 178 21.69 13.28 12.84
CA GLY A 178 22.60 13.91 13.78
C GLY A 178 21.90 14.70 14.90
N GLY A 179 20.60 14.50 15.10
CA GLY A 179 19.78 15.16 16.11
C GLY A 179 18.58 15.92 15.52
N PRO A 180 17.79 16.64 16.35
CA PRO A 180 16.54 17.27 15.96
C PRO A 180 16.69 18.35 14.86
N GLU A 181 17.81 19.07 14.85
CA GLU A 181 18.10 20.06 13.81
C GLU A 181 18.31 19.39 12.44
N ASP A 182 19.00 18.26 12.42
CA ASP A 182 19.22 17.47 11.20
C ASP A 182 17.94 16.84 10.68
N ALA A 183 17.09 16.33 11.57
CA ALA A 183 15.75 15.85 11.23
C ALA A 183 14.92 16.95 10.55
N THR A 184 14.91 18.16 11.11
CA THR A 184 14.22 19.32 10.52
C THR A 184 14.78 19.69 9.14
N LYS A 185 16.10 19.68 8.97
CA LYS A 185 16.76 19.97 7.68
C LYS A 185 16.43 18.91 6.64
N THR A 186 16.51 17.64 7.02
CA THR A 186 16.21 16.51 6.14
C THR A 186 14.78 16.58 5.62
N VAL A 187 13.80 16.76 6.51
CA VAL A 187 12.40 16.90 6.13
C VAL A 187 12.19 18.08 5.17
N ASN A 188 12.69 19.28 5.50
CA ASN A 188 12.51 20.44 4.62
C ASN A 188 13.16 20.25 3.25
N TYR A 189 14.38 19.71 3.20
CA TYR A 189 15.08 19.44 1.96
C TYR A 189 14.28 18.53 1.02
N TRP A 190 13.80 17.39 1.53
CA TRP A 190 13.09 16.43 0.69
C TRP A 190 11.68 16.89 0.30
N LEU A 191 11.03 17.73 1.13
CA LEU A 191 9.79 18.41 0.72
C LEU A 191 10.04 19.39 -0.44
N ASP A 192 11.19 20.06 -0.47
CA ASP A 192 11.58 20.95 -1.58
C ASP A 192 11.91 20.15 -2.85
N GLU A 193 12.43 18.93 -2.73
CA GLU A 193 12.70 18.01 -3.85
C GLU A 193 11.43 17.33 -4.38
N GLY A 194 10.32 17.31 -3.61
CA GLY A 194 9.01 16.79 -4.05
C GLY A 194 8.53 15.54 -3.32
N ALA A 195 9.17 15.10 -2.24
CA ALA A 195 8.58 14.14 -1.32
C ALA A 195 7.36 14.77 -0.62
N ASP A 196 6.38 13.96 -0.25
CA ASP A 196 5.15 14.41 0.40
C ASP A 196 4.82 13.68 1.71
N ASN A 197 5.63 12.67 2.06
CA ASN A 197 5.54 11.90 3.30
C ASN A 197 6.94 11.59 3.84
N PHE A 198 7.00 11.15 5.12
CA PHE A 198 8.23 10.69 5.77
C PHE A 198 7.98 9.45 6.60
N LYS A 199 8.99 8.56 6.71
CA LYS A 199 8.97 7.39 7.59
C LYS A 199 10.06 7.48 8.63
N ALA A 200 9.67 7.55 9.90
CA ALA A 200 10.56 7.34 11.03
C ALA A 200 10.90 5.85 11.18
N TYR A 201 12.14 5.56 11.57
CA TYR A 201 12.59 4.18 11.65
C TYR A 201 13.16 3.84 13.03
N MET A 202 13.59 2.61 13.21
CA MET A 202 13.75 1.87 14.46
C MET A 202 14.46 2.65 15.61
N PHE A 203 15.52 3.39 15.31
CA PHE A 203 16.39 3.99 16.34
C PHE A 203 16.23 5.51 16.49
N ILE A 204 15.23 6.09 15.83
CA ILE A 204 14.96 7.52 15.95
C ILE A 204 14.67 7.90 17.41
N THR A 205 15.21 9.01 17.88
CA THR A 205 14.94 9.49 19.25
C THR A 205 13.61 10.27 19.31
N PRO A 206 12.94 10.37 20.49
CA PRO A 206 11.74 11.18 20.65
C PRO A 206 11.93 12.64 20.22
N ALA A 207 13.12 13.21 20.47
CA ALA A 207 13.42 14.58 20.07
C ALA A 207 13.55 14.76 18.55
N GLU A 208 14.16 13.79 17.85
CA GLU A 208 14.27 13.78 16.40
C GLU A 208 12.89 13.57 15.75
N LEU A 209 12.10 12.62 16.27
CA LEU A 209 10.73 12.37 15.79
C LEU A 209 9.84 13.60 15.94
N SER A 210 9.86 14.23 17.12
CA SER A 210 9.11 15.47 17.37
C SER A 210 9.50 16.58 16.40
N ALA A 211 10.79 16.76 16.14
CA ALA A 211 11.29 17.78 15.21
C ALA A 211 10.88 17.47 13.76
N ALA A 212 10.95 16.19 13.36
CA ALA A 212 10.51 15.75 12.03
C ALA A 212 9.01 15.98 11.81
N ILE A 213 8.17 15.57 12.78
CA ILE A 213 6.72 15.77 12.75
C ILE A 213 6.38 17.27 12.65
N ALA A 214 6.98 18.09 13.51
CA ALA A 214 6.74 19.54 13.48
C ALA A 214 7.11 20.19 12.13
N ALA A 215 8.22 19.76 11.52
CA ALA A 215 8.65 20.26 10.21
C ALA A 215 7.71 19.78 9.08
N ALA A 216 7.32 18.49 9.08
CA ALA A 216 6.42 17.90 8.09
C ALA A 216 5.02 18.53 8.16
N HIS A 217 4.41 18.56 9.34
CA HIS A 217 3.06 19.09 9.55
C HIS A 217 2.93 20.56 9.19
N LYS A 218 3.97 21.37 9.44
CA LYS A 218 4.01 22.78 9.03
C LYS A 218 3.83 22.95 7.51
N ARG A 219 4.15 21.93 6.73
CA ARG A 219 4.08 21.93 5.26
C ARG A 219 3.01 20.98 4.71
N GLY A 220 2.16 20.44 5.58
CA GLY A 220 1.05 19.54 5.22
C GLY A 220 1.46 18.12 4.86
N ALA A 221 2.71 17.74 5.13
CA ALA A 221 3.20 16.36 4.96
C ALA A 221 2.95 15.53 6.22
N LYS A 222 2.91 14.20 6.06
CA LYS A 222 2.68 13.24 7.14
C LYS A 222 3.96 12.50 7.52
N VAL A 223 4.00 12.03 8.77
CA VAL A 223 5.09 11.19 9.28
C VAL A 223 4.50 9.87 9.78
N THR A 224 5.06 8.77 9.29
CA THR A 224 4.72 7.41 9.71
C THR A 224 5.90 6.74 10.41
N GLY A 225 5.71 5.57 11.02
CA GLY A 225 6.83 4.97 11.75
C GLY A 225 6.81 3.44 11.87
N HIS A 226 7.97 2.84 11.58
CA HIS A 226 8.36 1.52 12.04
C HIS A 226 9.31 1.73 13.23
N LEU A 227 8.76 1.73 14.44
CA LEU A 227 9.45 2.22 15.61
C LEU A 227 9.93 1.08 16.51
N CYS A 228 11.09 1.26 17.13
CA CYS A 228 11.61 0.38 18.19
C CYS A 228 11.98 1.17 19.44
N SER A 229 12.69 2.28 19.27
CA SER A 229 13.09 3.17 20.39
C SER A 229 11.90 3.86 21.06
N ILE A 230 10.79 4.04 20.35
CA ILE A 230 9.58 4.75 20.76
C ILE A 230 8.41 3.76 20.69
N GLY A 231 7.61 3.65 21.76
CA GLY A 231 6.39 2.83 21.75
C GLY A 231 5.22 3.55 21.08
N PHE A 232 4.16 2.82 20.80
CA PHE A 232 3.03 3.34 20.02
C PHE A 232 2.33 4.50 20.69
N ARG A 233 2.06 4.42 22.01
CA ARG A 233 1.43 5.55 22.73
C ARG A 233 2.35 6.76 22.82
N GLU A 234 3.66 6.55 23.04
CA GLU A 234 4.63 7.65 23.03
C GLU A 234 4.69 8.34 21.65
N ALA A 235 4.63 7.57 20.56
CA ALA A 235 4.59 8.13 19.20
C ALA A 235 3.29 8.91 18.94
N ALA A 236 2.16 8.42 19.43
CA ALA A 236 0.88 9.13 19.35
C ALA A 236 0.93 10.48 20.10
N ASP A 237 1.55 10.52 21.29
CA ASP A 237 1.76 11.76 22.06
C ASP A 237 2.63 12.78 21.31
N LEU A 238 3.58 12.31 20.52
CA LEU A 238 4.44 13.14 19.67
C LEU A 238 3.73 13.63 18.39
N GLY A 239 2.54 13.08 18.08
CA GLY A 239 1.72 13.50 16.96
C GLY A 239 2.00 12.75 15.66
N ILE A 240 2.47 11.51 15.71
CA ILE A 240 2.65 10.66 14.51
C ILE A 240 1.31 10.43 13.79
N ASP A 241 1.34 10.35 12.47
CA ASP A 241 0.10 10.18 11.68
C ASP A 241 -0.29 8.71 11.48
N ASP A 242 0.69 7.80 11.44
CA ASP A 242 0.46 6.39 11.11
C ASP A 242 1.56 5.50 11.70
N LEU A 243 1.18 4.32 12.17
CA LEU A 243 2.07 3.30 12.72
C LEU A 243 2.07 2.08 11.79
N GLU A 244 3.25 1.73 11.33
CA GLU A 244 3.44 0.65 10.38
C GLU A 244 3.52 -0.71 11.09
N HIS A 245 2.99 -1.77 10.45
CA HIS A 245 3.17 -3.18 10.83
C HIS A 245 2.42 -3.65 12.09
N GLY A 246 1.66 -2.80 12.74
CA GLY A 246 0.91 -3.17 13.94
C GLY A 246 1.78 -3.58 15.13
N ILE A 247 1.26 -4.47 15.99
CA ILE A 247 1.89 -4.81 17.28
C ILE A 247 3.12 -5.71 17.19
N LEU A 248 3.36 -6.32 16.03
CA LEU A 248 4.56 -7.19 15.88
C LEU A 248 5.86 -6.41 15.99
N VAL A 249 5.83 -5.09 15.73
CA VAL A 249 7.00 -4.20 15.87
C VAL A 249 6.92 -3.30 17.11
N ASP A 250 5.79 -3.28 17.82
CA ASP A 250 5.64 -2.44 19.00
C ASP A 250 6.43 -2.99 20.19
N THR A 251 7.31 -2.18 20.74
CA THR A 251 8.15 -2.54 21.86
C THR A 251 7.60 -2.08 23.21
N GLU A 252 6.47 -1.37 23.28
CA GLU A 252 5.98 -0.79 24.53
C GLU A 252 5.60 -1.83 25.60
N PHE A 253 5.28 -3.05 25.17
CA PHE A 253 4.92 -4.15 26.07
C PHE A 253 6.13 -4.91 26.64
N LEU A 254 7.34 -4.64 26.15
CA LEU A 254 8.55 -5.35 26.61
C LEU A 254 8.95 -4.90 28.03
N PRO A 255 9.22 -5.84 28.96
CA PRO A 255 9.53 -5.52 30.36
C PRO A 255 10.73 -4.58 30.53
N ASP A 256 11.72 -4.69 29.62
CA ASP A 256 12.98 -3.90 29.70
C ASP A 256 12.92 -2.62 28.83
N LYS A 257 11.76 -2.28 28.27
CA LYS A 257 11.59 -1.09 27.45
C LYS A 257 11.87 0.18 28.24
N LYS A 258 12.81 0.98 27.75
CA LYS A 258 13.11 2.32 28.28
C LYS A 258 12.70 3.37 27.25
N PRO A 259 12.18 4.53 27.70
CA PRO A 259 11.84 5.63 26.77
C PRO A 259 13.03 6.00 25.87
N GLY A 260 12.76 6.14 24.59
CA GLY A 260 13.77 6.54 23.60
C GLY A 260 14.87 5.53 23.31
N VAL A 261 14.76 4.29 23.79
CA VAL A 261 15.78 3.24 23.60
C VAL A 261 15.14 1.99 22.99
N CYS A 262 15.69 1.53 21.86
CA CYS A 262 15.33 0.23 21.30
C CYS A 262 15.95 -0.89 22.16
N PRO A 263 15.18 -1.87 22.66
CA PRO A 263 15.70 -3.00 23.43
C PRO A 263 16.68 -3.85 22.60
N GLU A 264 17.60 -4.55 23.26
CA GLU A 264 18.54 -5.46 22.57
C GLU A 264 17.84 -6.62 21.84
N ASN A 265 16.69 -7.04 22.36
CA ASN A 265 15.84 -8.09 21.76
C ASN A 265 14.43 -7.51 21.56
N PRO A 266 14.22 -6.72 20.50
CA PRO A 266 12.95 -6.04 20.28
C PRO A 266 11.80 -6.99 19.92
N GLU A 267 12.10 -8.15 19.36
CA GLU A 267 11.10 -9.12 18.94
C GLU A 267 10.79 -10.09 20.08
N ASN A 268 9.55 -10.10 20.56
CA ASN A 268 9.10 -11.06 21.55
C ASN A 268 7.74 -11.70 21.18
N PRO A 269 7.75 -12.62 20.20
CA PRO A 269 6.51 -13.23 19.72
C PRO A 269 5.76 -14.04 20.79
N LYS A 270 6.44 -14.54 21.83
CA LYS A 270 5.76 -15.19 22.96
C LYS A 270 4.94 -14.22 23.79
N LEU A 271 5.45 -13.04 24.03
CA LEU A 271 4.74 -11.98 24.75
C LEU A 271 3.54 -11.48 23.92
N ILE A 272 3.79 -11.13 22.66
CA ILE A 272 2.74 -10.66 21.74
C ILE A 272 1.58 -11.65 21.68
N ALA A 273 1.86 -12.95 21.52
CA ALA A 273 0.83 -14.00 21.47
C ALA A 273 -0.04 -14.10 22.74
N GLN A 274 0.41 -13.54 23.87
CA GLN A 274 -0.30 -13.59 25.15
C GLN A 274 -1.13 -12.32 25.44
N LEU A 275 -0.96 -11.27 24.65
CA LEU A 275 -1.71 -10.03 24.82
C LEU A 275 -3.20 -10.26 24.51
N ASP A 276 -4.07 -9.53 25.19
CA ASP A 276 -5.51 -9.60 24.99
C ASP A 276 -6.02 -8.30 24.35
N VAL A 277 -6.62 -8.41 23.18
CA VAL A 277 -7.18 -7.27 22.44
C VAL A 277 -8.44 -6.69 23.08
N ASN A 278 -9.10 -7.44 23.98
CA ASN A 278 -10.35 -7.04 24.63
C ASN A 278 -10.14 -6.50 26.07
N SER A 279 -8.93 -6.61 26.60
CA SER A 279 -8.62 -6.15 27.97
C SER A 279 -7.12 -5.87 28.16
N GLY A 280 -6.78 -5.15 29.24
CA GLY A 280 -5.41 -4.88 29.62
C GLY A 280 -4.64 -3.96 28.69
N PRO A 281 -3.30 -4.00 28.71
CA PRO A 281 -2.47 -2.99 28.05
C PRO A 281 -2.69 -2.85 26.54
N LEU A 282 -2.91 -3.96 25.82
CA LEU A 282 -3.13 -3.90 24.37
C LEU A 282 -4.46 -3.24 24.02
N HIS A 283 -5.51 -3.59 24.75
CA HIS A 283 -6.82 -2.93 24.58
C HIS A 283 -6.72 -1.42 24.86
N ASP A 284 -6.03 -1.04 25.92
CA ASP A 284 -5.82 0.36 26.26
C ASP A 284 -5.05 1.10 25.15
N THR A 285 -4.04 0.46 24.54
CA THR A 285 -3.30 1.01 23.39
C THR A 285 -4.20 1.17 22.17
N ILE A 286 -5.05 0.16 21.84
CA ILE A 286 -6.02 0.28 20.75
C ILE A 286 -6.90 1.54 20.92
N LEU A 287 -7.50 1.70 22.10
CA LEU A 287 -8.36 2.86 22.38
C LEU A 287 -7.57 4.16 22.34
N TYR A 288 -6.33 4.15 22.80
CA TYR A 288 -5.45 5.31 22.80
C TYR A 288 -5.15 5.80 21.38
N LEU A 289 -4.77 4.89 20.49
CA LEU A 289 -4.50 5.20 19.08
C LEU A 289 -5.74 5.74 18.37
N VAL A 290 -6.91 5.13 18.60
CA VAL A 290 -8.19 5.61 18.06
C VAL A 290 -8.49 7.02 18.54
N GLN A 291 -8.31 7.29 19.85
CA GLN A 291 -8.56 8.62 20.44
C GLN A 291 -7.62 9.69 19.89
N HIS A 292 -6.39 9.34 19.56
CA HIS A 292 -5.37 10.24 18.99
C HIS A 292 -5.43 10.32 17.46
N HIS A 293 -6.37 9.62 16.82
CA HIS A 293 -6.53 9.57 15.36
C HIS A 293 -5.28 9.09 14.62
N VAL A 294 -4.48 8.23 15.25
CA VAL A 294 -3.33 7.59 14.63
C VAL A 294 -3.82 6.44 13.77
N ALA A 295 -3.43 6.41 12.50
CA ALA A 295 -3.70 5.28 11.62
C ALA A 295 -2.76 4.09 11.94
N VAL A 296 -3.14 2.90 11.48
CA VAL A 296 -2.27 1.73 11.47
C VAL A 296 -2.24 1.16 10.07
N THR A 297 -1.05 0.95 9.53
CA THR A 297 -0.88 0.29 8.23
C THR A 297 -0.56 -1.18 8.44
N SER A 298 -1.47 -2.04 8.01
CA SER A 298 -1.29 -3.48 7.91
C SER A 298 -0.23 -3.84 6.87
N THR A 299 0.56 -4.87 7.18
CA THR A 299 1.54 -5.46 6.24
C THR A 299 1.63 -6.98 6.49
N LEU A 300 0.50 -7.62 6.61
CA LEU A 300 0.41 -9.05 6.92
C LEU A 300 1.23 -9.93 5.96
N PRO A 301 1.39 -9.63 4.64
CA PRO A 301 2.17 -10.48 3.73
C PRO A 301 3.62 -10.66 4.14
N VAL A 302 4.32 -9.61 4.59
CA VAL A 302 5.73 -9.72 4.99
C VAL A 302 5.88 -10.56 6.26
N PHE A 303 4.94 -10.46 7.19
CA PHE A 303 4.93 -11.26 8.42
C PHE A 303 4.46 -12.69 8.19
N GLU A 304 3.51 -12.94 7.30
CA GLU A 304 3.12 -14.29 6.88
C GLU A 304 4.34 -15.05 6.36
N MET A 305 5.16 -14.41 5.52
CA MET A 305 6.42 -14.99 5.02
C MET A 305 7.39 -15.34 6.15
N GLY A 306 7.44 -14.53 7.20
CA GLY A 306 8.31 -14.72 8.38
C GLY A 306 7.76 -15.67 9.43
N SER A 307 6.45 -15.89 9.50
CA SER A 307 5.80 -16.62 10.61
C SER A 307 6.07 -18.12 10.63
N PHE A 308 6.57 -18.69 9.52
CA PHE A 308 6.87 -20.13 9.36
C PHE A 308 5.70 -21.06 9.71
N SER A 309 4.48 -20.58 9.55
CA SER A 309 3.25 -21.35 9.81
C SER A 309 2.99 -22.48 8.82
N GLY A 310 3.88 -22.67 7.83
CA GLY A 310 3.68 -23.58 6.69
C GLY A 310 3.04 -22.89 5.48
N ARG A 311 2.68 -21.64 5.63
CA ARG A 311 2.22 -20.72 4.58
C ARG A 311 3.27 -19.61 4.38
N PRO A 312 3.21 -18.86 3.28
CA PRO A 312 2.33 -19.08 2.15
C PRO A 312 2.77 -20.26 1.29
N THR A 313 1.82 -20.82 0.55
CA THR A 313 2.17 -21.71 -0.56
C THR A 313 3.01 -20.91 -1.56
N LEU A 314 4.10 -21.47 -2.06
CA LEU A 314 4.88 -20.83 -3.11
C LEU A 314 4.05 -20.76 -4.39
N GLU A 315 3.51 -19.59 -4.66
CA GLU A 315 2.71 -19.37 -5.84
C GLU A 315 3.58 -19.34 -7.10
N LYS A 316 3.06 -19.96 -8.16
CA LYS A 316 3.77 -20.01 -9.44
C LYS A 316 4.04 -18.62 -9.99
N ARG A 317 3.08 -17.68 -9.87
CA ARG A 317 3.22 -16.30 -10.38
C ARG A 317 4.36 -15.55 -9.66
N VAL A 318 4.52 -15.74 -8.35
CA VAL A 318 5.63 -15.18 -7.57
C VAL A 318 6.97 -15.75 -8.05
N LEU A 319 7.06 -17.08 -8.17
CA LEU A 319 8.27 -17.75 -8.63
C LEU A 319 8.64 -17.38 -10.07
N ASP A 320 7.65 -17.16 -10.94
CA ASP A 320 7.86 -16.76 -12.33
C ASP A 320 8.34 -15.30 -12.47
N ALA A 321 7.94 -14.43 -11.56
CA ALA A 321 8.39 -13.03 -11.57
C ALA A 321 9.85 -12.87 -11.11
N LEU A 322 10.29 -13.75 -10.18
CA LEU A 322 11.63 -13.67 -9.59
C LEU A 322 12.73 -14.05 -10.59
N SER A 323 13.82 -13.29 -10.56
CA SER A 323 15.07 -13.66 -11.20
C SER A 323 15.63 -14.99 -10.64
N PRO A 324 16.49 -15.71 -11.36
CA PRO A 324 17.08 -16.95 -10.86
C PRO A 324 17.75 -16.80 -9.50
N ASP A 325 18.47 -15.68 -9.28
CA ASP A 325 19.18 -15.41 -8.02
C ASP A 325 18.19 -15.13 -6.87
N ALA A 326 17.22 -14.24 -7.08
CA ALA A 326 16.21 -13.93 -6.09
C ALA A 326 15.34 -15.15 -5.74
N ARG A 327 14.98 -15.96 -6.75
CA ARG A 327 14.26 -17.20 -6.55
C ARG A 327 15.08 -18.20 -5.72
N SER A 328 16.37 -18.34 -6.02
CA SER A 328 17.26 -19.21 -5.25
C SER A 328 17.41 -18.75 -3.81
N ALA A 329 17.52 -17.43 -3.58
CA ALA A 329 17.60 -16.85 -2.24
C ALA A 329 16.31 -17.11 -1.44
N LEU A 330 15.13 -16.89 -2.03
CA LEU A 330 13.84 -17.18 -1.40
C LEU A 330 13.72 -18.66 -1.01
N LEU A 331 14.00 -19.58 -1.95
CA LEU A 331 13.92 -21.02 -1.70
C LEU A 331 14.89 -21.46 -0.61
N TRP A 332 16.11 -20.91 -0.60
CA TRP A 332 17.09 -21.17 0.44
C TRP A 332 16.62 -20.70 1.82
N ASN A 333 16.10 -19.48 1.93
CA ASN A 333 15.56 -18.94 3.16
C ASN A 333 14.43 -19.83 3.70
N ARG A 334 13.52 -20.28 2.86
CA ARG A 334 12.42 -21.17 3.24
C ARG A 334 12.92 -22.54 3.74
N VAL A 335 13.92 -23.14 3.08
CA VAL A 335 14.48 -24.43 3.51
C VAL A 335 15.16 -24.28 4.85
N ARG A 336 16.00 -23.28 5.05
CA ARG A 336 16.65 -23.02 6.34
C ARG A 336 15.63 -22.90 7.46
N SER A 337 14.59 -22.13 7.26
CA SER A 337 13.55 -21.90 8.27
C SER A 337 12.78 -23.18 8.60
N SER A 338 12.41 -23.96 7.57
CA SER A 338 11.68 -25.23 7.74
C SER A 338 12.55 -26.32 8.37
N ASP A 339 13.83 -26.40 8.01
CA ASP A 339 14.76 -27.37 8.59
C ASP A 339 15.08 -27.06 10.03
N PHE A 340 15.24 -25.80 10.38
CA PHE A 340 15.41 -25.36 11.76
C PHE A 340 14.19 -25.74 12.61
N GLY A 341 12.98 -25.59 12.10
CA GLY A 341 11.74 -26.03 12.76
C GLY A 341 11.66 -27.54 12.95
N ARG A 342 12.05 -28.33 11.95
CA ARG A 342 12.12 -29.80 12.03
C ARG A 342 13.17 -30.29 13.01
N LEU A 343 14.36 -29.71 13.00
CA LEU A 343 15.42 -29.99 13.94
C LEU A 343 14.99 -29.68 15.38
N LYS A 344 14.39 -28.53 15.62
CA LYS A 344 13.84 -28.16 16.93
C LYS A 344 12.86 -29.22 17.42
N LYS A 345 11.93 -29.65 16.60
CA LYS A 345 10.93 -30.67 16.95
C LYS A 345 11.58 -32.03 17.26
N SER A 346 12.60 -32.45 16.51
CA SER A 346 13.30 -33.73 16.73
C SER A 346 14.13 -33.73 18.00
N TYR A 347 14.57 -32.57 18.48
CA TYR A 347 15.31 -32.39 19.74
C TYR A 347 14.43 -31.99 20.95
N GLY A 348 13.07 -32.03 20.78
CA GLY A 348 12.14 -31.63 21.86
C GLY A 348 12.15 -30.14 22.18
N ILE A 349 12.59 -29.30 21.22
CA ILE A 349 12.58 -27.86 21.39
C ILE A 349 11.16 -27.35 21.10
N GLU A 350 10.71 -26.44 21.93
CA GLU A 350 9.37 -25.82 21.82
C GLU A 350 9.06 -25.30 20.42
N ALA A 351 7.81 -25.41 20.01
CA ALA A 351 7.35 -24.87 18.71
C ALA A 351 7.60 -23.35 18.61
N SER A 352 7.77 -22.85 17.37
CA SER A 352 7.94 -21.41 17.15
C SER A 352 6.69 -20.65 17.64
N PRO A 353 6.86 -19.56 18.40
CA PRO A 353 5.74 -18.73 18.84
C PRO A 353 5.23 -17.78 17.73
N TRP A 354 5.95 -17.64 16.63
CA TRP A 354 5.61 -16.71 15.55
C TRP A 354 4.22 -16.92 14.93
N PRO A 355 3.74 -18.15 14.69
CA PRO A 355 2.37 -18.33 14.17
C PRO A 355 1.29 -17.79 15.11
N ALA A 356 1.51 -17.93 16.44
CA ALA A 356 0.57 -17.40 17.42
C ALA A 356 0.64 -15.87 17.53
N ALA A 357 1.84 -15.28 17.40
CA ALA A 357 2.02 -13.84 17.34
C ALA A 357 1.42 -13.23 16.07
N PHE A 358 1.58 -13.89 14.92
CA PHE A 358 0.94 -13.48 13.67
C PHE A 358 -0.60 -13.49 13.78
N LYS A 359 -1.17 -14.55 14.41
CA LYS A 359 -2.61 -14.56 14.68
C LYS A 359 -3.04 -13.44 15.62
N LYS A 360 -2.19 -13.05 16.56
CA LYS A 360 -2.45 -11.92 17.44
C LYS A 360 -2.40 -10.58 16.70
N GLU A 361 -1.54 -10.45 15.69
CA GLU A 361 -1.54 -9.29 14.79
C GLU A 361 -2.88 -9.16 14.05
N GLU A 362 -3.36 -10.25 13.44
CA GLU A 362 -4.66 -10.28 12.79
C GLU A 362 -5.80 -9.86 13.76
N GLU A 363 -5.77 -10.37 15.00
CA GLU A 363 -6.74 -10.00 16.04
C GLU A 363 -6.65 -8.52 16.43
N PHE A 364 -5.44 -7.97 16.50
CA PHE A 364 -5.20 -6.56 16.81
C PHE A 364 -5.75 -5.66 15.71
N GLU A 365 -5.41 -5.91 14.45
CA GLU A 365 -5.89 -5.11 13.32
C GLU A 365 -7.41 -5.11 13.23
N TYR A 366 -8.02 -6.29 13.42
CA TYR A 366 -9.47 -6.42 13.46
C TYR A 366 -10.08 -5.61 14.60
N ALA A 367 -9.55 -5.75 15.83
CA ALA A 367 -10.05 -5.03 17.00
C ALA A 367 -9.85 -3.52 16.87
N PHE A 368 -8.70 -3.07 16.36
CA PHE A 368 -8.40 -1.66 16.09
C PHE A 368 -9.41 -1.05 15.12
N SER A 369 -9.64 -1.71 13.99
CA SER A 369 -10.63 -1.25 13.01
C SER A 369 -12.06 -1.23 13.58
N LYS A 370 -12.46 -2.26 14.35
CA LYS A 370 -13.80 -2.30 14.97
C LYS A 370 -13.97 -1.27 16.09
N ALA A 371 -12.88 -0.83 16.71
CA ALA A 371 -12.90 0.28 17.65
C ALA A 371 -13.01 1.67 16.97
N GLY A 372 -12.99 1.73 15.64
CA GLY A 372 -13.08 2.95 14.83
C GLY A 372 -11.73 3.51 14.39
N GLY A 373 -10.65 2.75 14.52
CA GLY A 373 -9.33 3.09 14.01
C GLY A 373 -9.25 3.02 12.48
N LEU A 374 -8.46 3.89 11.88
CA LEU A 374 -8.21 3.91 10.44
C LEU A 374 -7.12 2.87 10.09
N LEU A 375 -7.55 1.67 9.71
CA LEU A 375 -6.66 0.62 9.23
C LEU A 375 -6.39 0.84 7.74
N LEU A 376 -5.12 0.77 7.34
CA LEU A 376 -4.64 0.92 5.96
C LEU A 376 -4.05 -0.42 5.49
N ALA A 377 -3.98 -0.64 4.18
CA ALA A 377 -3.43 -1.85 3.59
C ALA A 377 -2.10 -1.58 2.85
N GLY A 378 -1.11 -2.43 3.09
CA GLY A 378 0.18 -2.43 2.42
C GLY A 378 0.77 -3.82 2.34
N LEU A 379 1.80 -4.05 1.53
CA LEU A 379 2.38 -5.38 1.36
C LEU A 379 3.76 -5.53 2.00
N ASP A 380 4.54 -4.45 2.05
CA ASP A 380 5.96 -4.41 2.41
C ASP A 380 6.81 -5.47 1.66
N PRO A 381 7.28 -5.18 0.43
CA PRO A 381 7.98 -6.15 -0.40
C PRO A 381 9.44 -6.36 0.05
N THR A 382 9.65 -6.54 1.35
CA THR A 382 10.97 -6.65 1.97
C THR A 382 11.17 -8.02 2.68
N GLY A 383 11.67 -8.03 3.91
CA GLY A 383 11.83 -9.23 4.71
C GLY A 383 12.74 -10.27 4.06
N MET A 384 12.27 -11.50 4.01
CA MET A 384 13.02 -12.64 3.43
C MET A 384 12.87 -12.78 1.91
N GLY A 385 12.15 -11.86 1.27
CA GLY A 385 11.71 -11.97 -0.11
C GLY A 385 10.44 -12.80 -0.28
N GLY A 386 9.87 -12.82 -1.49
CA GLY A 386 8.64 -13.57 -1.81
C GLY A 386 7.37 -12.73 -1.73
N VAL A 387 7.39 -11.58 -1.07
CA VAL A 387 6.34 -10.56 -1.18
C VAL A 387 6.68 -9.67 -2.37
N ILE A 388 5.82 -9.65 -3.38
CA ILE A 388 6.08 -8.98 -4.66
C ILE A 388 4.98 -7.97 -4.95
N ALA A 389 5.37 -6.81 -5.43
CA ALA A 389 4.49 -5.74 -5.90
C ALA A 389 3.27 -6.27 -6.67
N GLY A 390 2.09 -5.77 -6.37
CA GLY A 390 0.82 -6.19 -6.96
C GLY A 390 0.29 -7.51 -6.42
N PHE A 391 1.09 -8.56 -6.38
CA PHE A 391 0.68 -9.86 -5.86
C PHE A 391 0.55 -9.87 -4.33
N GLY A 392 1.47 -9.16 -3.66
CA GLY A 392 1.41 -8.97 -2.21
C GLY A 392 0.24 -8.09 -1.81
N ASP A 393 -0.12 -7.08 -2.61
CA ASP A 393 -1.30 -6.23 -2.36
C ASP A 393 -2.60 -7.04 -2.41
N GLN A 394 -2.71 -7.94 -3.39
CA GLN A 394 -3.84 -8.88 -3.46
C GLN A 394 -3.86 -9.83 -2.26
N ARG A 395 -2.68 -10.35 -1.86
CA ARG A 395 -2.56 -11.22 -0.69
C ARG A 395 -2.92 -10.51 0.60
N GLU A 396 -2.60 -9.23 0.73
CA GLU A 396 -3.02 -8.41 1.87
C GLU A 396 -4.54 -8.38 2.01
N VAL A 397 -5.27 -8.16 0.91
CA VAL A 397 -6.75 -8.18 0.94
C VAL A 397 -7.30 -9.55 1.37
N GLU A 398 -6.68 -10.65 0.93
CA GLU A 398 -7.05 -12.00 1.37
C GLU A 398 -6.76 -12.22 2.86
N LEU A 399 -5.59 -11.78 3.35
CA LEU A 399 -5.21 -11.90 4.75
C LEU A 399 -6.12 -11.09 5.68
N LEU A 400 -6.58 -9.92 5.25
CA LEU A 400 -7.60 -9.17 5.99
C LEU A 400 -8.89 -9.98 6.13
N VAL A 401 -9.29 -10.74 5.11
CA VAL A 401 -10.45 -11.65 5.23
C VAL A 401 -10.14 -12.82 6.18
N GLU A 402 -8.93 -13.39 6.14
CA GLU A 402 -8.50 -14.41 7.09
C GLU A 402 -8.43 -13.88 8.54
N ALA A 403 -8.13 -12.60 8.72
CA ALA A 403 -8.17 -11.91 10.01
C ALA A 403 -9.59 -11.74 10.57
N GLY A 404 -10.63 -11.87 9.73
CA GLY A 404 -12.03 -11.82 10.15
C GLY A 404 -12.88 -10.72 9.52
N PHE A 405 -12.31 -9.90 8.65
CA PHE A 405 -13.07 -8.91 7.88
C PHE A 405 -13.92 -9.60 6.81
N THR A 406 -15.06 -9.03 6.49
CA THR A 406 -15.79 -9.44 5.29
C THR A 406 -15.01 -9.03 4.03
N PRO A 407 -15.19 -9.71 2.89
CA PRO A 407 -14.55 -9.30 1.65
C PRO A 407 -14.78 -7.82 1.27
N LEU A 408 -15.98 -7.30 1.55
CA LEU A 408 -16.31 -5.89 1.28
C LEU A 408 -15.58 -4.92 2.21
N GLU A 409 -15.39 -5.28 3.47
CA GLU A 409 -14.58 -4.51 4.42
C GLU A 409 -13.10 -4.52 4.02
N ALA A 410 -12.55 -5.67 3.62
CA ALA A 410 -11.17 -5.80 3.17
C ALA A 410 -10.92 -4.93 1.91
N ILE A 411 -11.83 -4.96 0.93
CA ILE A 411 -11.75 -4.09 -0.26
C ILE A 411 -11.85 -2.62 0.15
N HIS A 412 -12.73 -2.25 1.10
CA HIS A 412 -12.83 -0.89 1.61
C HIS A 412 -11.52 -0.42 2.26
N ILE A 413 -10.89 -1.25 3.08
CA ILE A 413 -9.59 -0.97 3.71
C ILE A 413 -8.51 -0.74 2.65
N ALA A 414 -8.44 -1.61 1.64
CA ALA A 414 -7.43 -1.56 0.59
C ALA A 414 -7.70 -0.50 -0.51
N THR A 415 -8.79 0.26 -0.42
CA THR A 415 -9.15 1.29 -1.40
C THR A 415 -9.48 2.63 -0.73
N ALA A 416 -10.65 2.72 -0.08
CA ALA A 416 -11.18 3.97 0.46
C ALA A 416 -10.37 4.50 1.65
N ASN A 417 -9.90 3.62 2.55
CA ASN A 417 -9.14 4.05 3.73
C ASN A 417 -7.78 4.67 3.33
N GLY A 418 -7.06 4.04 2.39
CA GLY A 418 -5.83 4.62 1.85
C GLY A 418 -6.07 5.99 1.20
N ALA A 419 -7.12 6.10 0.37
CA ALA A 419 -7.53 7.36 -0.25
C ALA A 419 -7.90 8.43 0.81
N GLN A 420 -8.57 8.03 1.90
CA GLN A 420 -8.90 8.92 3.02
C GLN A 420 -7.64 9.44 3.71
N PHE A 421 -6.68 8.56 4.02
CA PHE A 421 -5.42 8.94 4.66
C PHE A 421 -4.62 9.92 3.80
N LEU A 422 -4.58 9.69 2.47
CA LEU A 422 -3.91 10.58 1.51
C LEU A 422 -4.67 11.89 1.28
N GLY A 423 -5.89 12.05 1.80
CA GLY A 423 -6.74 13.24 1.56
C GLY A 423 -7.32 13.27 0.14
N GLU A 424 -7.43 12.12 -0.52
CA GLU A 424 -7.89 11.98 -1.91
C GLU A 424 -9.22 11.23 -2.07
N LEU A 425 -9.93 10.98 -0.98
CA LEU A 425 -11.19 10.21 -1.03
C LEU A 425 -12.26 10.86 -1.92
N ASP A 426 -12.22 12.15 -2.12
CA ASP A 426 -13.09 12.87 -3.06
C ASP A 426 -12.79 12.53 -4.53
N ARG A 427 -11.58 12.04 -4.84
CA ARG A 427 -11.08 11.76 -6.20
C ARG A 427 -11.03 10.28 -6.53
N ILE A 428 -10.56 9.43 -5.60
CA ILE A 428 -10.29 7.99 -5.78
C ILE A 428 -10.86 7.15 -4.63
N GLY A 429 -10.56 5.86 -4.60
CA GLY A 429 -10.86 4.94 -3.50
C GLY A 429 -12.29 4.39 -3.47
N THR A 430 -13.24 5.01 -4.19
CA THR A 430 -14.60 4.49 -4.35
C THR A 430 -15.14 4.74 -5.75
N ILE A 431 -16.10 3.93 -6.20
CA ILE A 431 -16.76 4.07 -7.50
C ILE A 431 -17.98 4.99 -7.36
N ALA A 432 -17.83 6.25 -7.76
CA ALA A 432 -18.92 7.22 -7.77
C ALA A 432 -18.77 8.20 -8.94
N PRO A 433 -19.89 8.73 -9.49
CA PRO A 433 -19.84 9.73 -10.55
C PRO A 433 -18.98 10.95 -10.19
N GLY A 434 -18.15 11.40 -11.13
CA GLY A 434 -17.22 12.52 -10.97
C GLY A 434 -15.82 12.16 -10.48
N LYS A 435 -15.63 11.00 -9.83
CA LYS A 435 -14.32 10.49 -9.41
C LYS A 435 -13.48 10.04 -10.59
N GLN A 436 -12.19 9.88 -10.39
CA GLN A 436 -11.28 9.32 -11.38
C GLN A 436 -11.66 7.88 -11.71
N ALA A 437 -11.49 7.50 -12.94
CA ALA A 437 -11.73 6.15 -13.39
C ALA A 437 -10.47 5.29 -13.16
N ASP A 438 -10.14 5.11 -11.88
CA ASP A 438 -9.14 4.20 -11.37
C ASP A 438 -9.89 2.94 -10.90
N LEU A 439 -9.93 1.92 -11.76
CA LEU A 439 -10.82 0.76 -11.63
C LEU A 439 -10.08 -0.54 -11.93
N VAL A 440 -10.46 -1.61 -11.26
CA VAL A 440 -9.94 -2.96 -11.54
C VAL A 440 -11.06 -3.85 -12.02
N VAL A 441 -10.91 -4.40 -13.22
CA VAL A 441 -11.82 -5.40 -13.80
C VAL A 441 -11.28 -6.78 -13.45
N ILE A 442 -12.05 -7.54 -12.70
CA ILE A 442 -11.70 -8.84 -12.12
C ILE A 442 -12.63 -9.89 -12.68
N LYS A 443 -12.09 -11.00 -13.17
CA LYS A 443 -12.89 -12.15 -13.58
C LYS A 443 -13.33 -12.94 -12.33
N GLY A 444 -14.63 -12.96 -12.04
CA GLY A 444 -15.19 -13.62 -10.87
C GLY A 444 -15.88 -12.65 -9.90
N ASP A 445 -15.98 -13.06 -8.64
CA ASP A 445 -16.72 -12.35 -7.60
C ASP A 445 -15.93 -12.25 -6.28
N PRO A 446 -15.04 -11.26 -6.13
CA PRO A 446 -14.28 -11.09 -4.89
C PRO A 446 -15.14 -10.67 -3.68
N SER A 447 -16.43 -10.32 -3.87
CA SER A 447 -17.33 -10.04 -2.74
C SER A 447 -17.78 -11.28 -2.00
N THR A 448 -17.71 -12.46 -2.65
CA THR A 448 -18.08 -13.76 -2.07
C THR A 448 -16.92 -14.75 -2.01
N LYS A 449 -15.97 -14.63 -2.93
CA LYS A 449 -14.73 -15.42 -3.00
C LYS A 449 -13.55 -14.49 -3.19
N ILE A 450 -12.93 -14.12 -2.08
CA ILE A 450 -11.89 -13.09 -2.10
C ILE A 450 -10.68 -13.45 -2.97
N ASP A 451 -10.31 -14.75 -3.10
CA ASP A 451 -9.23 -15.20 -3.98
C ASP A 451 -9.43 -14.79 -5.45
N ASP A 452 -10.67 -14.48 -5.87
CA ASP A 452 -10.91 -13.98 -7.22
C ASP A 452 -10.26 -12.61 -7.46
N ILE A 453 -9.82 -11.88 -6.42
CA ILE A 453 -9.08 -10.61 -6.53
C ILE A 453 -7.78 -10.77 -7.33
N GLU A 454 -7.22 -11.97 -7.39
CA GLU A 454 -6.05 -12.30 -8.19
C GLU A 454 -6.32 -12.32 -9.71
N ASN A 455 -7.57 -12.46 -10.12
CA ASN A 455 -7.96 -12.65 -11.52
C ASN A 455 -8.15 -11.31 -12.25
N VAL A 456 -7.17 -10.42 -12.15
CA VAL A 456 -7.20 -9.09 -12.80
C VAL A 456 -7.08 -9.22 -14.31
N GLU A 457 -8.06 -8.71 -15.04
CA GLU A 457 -8.13 -8.71 -16.50
C GLU A 457 -7.67 -7.39 -17.12
N THR A 458 -8.12 -6.27 -16.55
CA THR A 458 -7.82 -4.92 -17.03
C THR A 458 -7.79 -3.95 -15.85
N VAL A 459 -6.78 -3.11 -15.80
CA VAL A 459 -6.68 -2.04 -14.79
C VAL A 459 -6.85 -0.70 -15.50
N PHE A 460 -7.85 0.05 -15.10
CA PHE A 460 -8.02 1.43 -15.56
C PHE A 460 -7.29 2.37 -14.60
N LYS A 461 -6.39 3.18 -15.12
CA LYS A 461 -5.79 4.32 -14.44
C LYS A 461 -6.08 5.57 -15.25
N ASP A 462 -6.70 6.57 -14.62
CA ASP A 462 -7.17 7.80 -15.31
C ASP A 462 -8.04 7.51 -16.55
N GLY A 463 -8.78 6.39 -16.52
CA GLY A 463 -9.66 5.97 -17.62
C GLY A 463 -8.97 5.23 -18.77
N VAL A 464 -7.66 5.08 -18.74
CA VAL A 464 -6.90 4.24 -19.68
C VAL A 464 -6.81 2.82 -19.13
N GLY A 465 -7.27 1.83 -19.90
CA GLY A 465 -7.29 0.43 -19.52
C GLY A 465 -6.01 -0.31 -19.94
N TYR A 466 -5.26 -0.82 -18.96
CA TYR A 466 -4.03 -1.58 -19.14
C TYR A 466 -4.30 -3.09 -19.10
N ASP A 467 -3.58 -3.84 -19.92
CA ASP A 467 -3.60 -5.31 -19.97
C ASP A 467 -2.71 -5.88 -18.86
N SER A 468 -3.35 -6.44 -17.80
CA SER A 468 -2.64 -7.01 -16.66
C SER A 468 -1.68 -8.13 -17.08
N ALA A 469 -2.13 -9.05 -17.96
CA ALA A 469 -1.31 -10.18 -18.39
C ALA A 469 -0.05 -9.74 -19.15
N LYS A 470 -0.16 -8.73 -20.02
CA LYS A 470 1.01 -8.18 -20.74
C LYS A 470 2.01 -7.51 -19.80
N LEU A 471 1.52 -6.76 -18.81
CA LEU A 471 2.38 -6.14 -17.80
C LEU A 471 3.16 -7.21 -17.01
N ILE A 472 2.50 -8.26 -16.53
CA ILE A 472 3.12 -9.38 -15.80
C ILE A 472 4.15 -10.09 -16.70
N GLU A 473 3.79 -10.42 -17.94
CA GLU A 473 4.70 -11.12 -18.85
C GLU A 473 5.97 -10.32 -19.15
N SER A 474 5.87 -8.98 -19.24
CA SER A 474 7.00 -8.09 -19.53
C SER A 474 8.09 -8.11 -18.46
N VAL A 475 7.77 -8.59 -17.25
CA VAL A 475 8.69 -8.62 -16.09
C VAL A 475 8.96 -10.03 -15.57
N ARG A 476 8.61 -11.07 -16.35
CA ARG A 476 8.89 -12.46 -16.00
C ARG A 476 10.38 -12.68 -15.78
N GLY A 477 10.76 -13.18 -14.60
CA GLY A 477 12.15 -13.48 -14.26
C GLY A 477 13.05 -12.27 -14.02
N VAL A 478 12.46 -11.08 -13.76
CA VAL A 478 13.21 -9.82 -13.63
C VAL A 478 13.31 -9.31 -12.19
N VAL A 479 12.32 -9.61 -11.34
CA VAL A 479 12.33 -9.14 -9.95
C VAL A 479 13.56 -9.65 -9.20
N GLY A 480 14.32 -8.73 -8.58
CA GLY A 480 15.57 -9.05 -7.90
C GLY A 480 16.73 -9.34 -8.85
N SER A 481 16.68 -8.89 -10.11
CA SER A 481 17.84 -8.88 -11.02
C SER A 481 18.88 -7.86 -10.54
N ARG A 482 20.18 -8.23 -10.64
CA ARG A 482 21.34 -7.38 -10.33
C ARG A 482 21.83 -6.70 -11.58
#